data_ef8028173d5a270378712e0b2d859bcb
#
_entry.id   ef8028173d5a270378712e0b2d859bcb
#
_cell.length_a   1.000
_cell.length_b   1.000
_cell.length_c   1.000
_cell.angle_alpha   90.00
_cell.angle_beta   90.00
_cell.angle_gamma   90.00
#
_symmetry.space_group_name_H-M   'P 1'
#
loop_
_entity.id
_entity.type
_entity.pdbx_description
1 polymer ?
#
loop_
_entity_poly.entity_id
_entity_poly.type
_entity_poly.pdbx_seq_one_letter_code
_entity_poly.pdbx_strand_id
1 'polypeptide(L)'
;MRTQKKWLEEQLKKSNAQWKIVVLHHPLYSIKGSMNNLFQRTMFNPLVEEYGVDLVLQGHEHAYARMTAHGENGEAQAPVYTVSHCSPKNYYIEFDKRFDKFGTGSRYYQQIRVHGDTLTMNAYDATTNDLYDAVDIIKDKTGKSRLEDRGKEIPEALIFHSNGGKKEEAFQKRIDKYKQRKGIQ
;
A
#
# COMPACT_ATOMS: atom_id res chain seq x y z
N MET A 1 3.95 13.85 17.23
CA MET A 1 4.15 12.41 16.97
C MET A 1 4.13 11.53 18.23
N ARG A 2 4.86 11.82 19.32
CA ARG A 2 4.80 10.98 20.55
C ARG A 2 3.39 10.86 21.12
N THR A 3 2.63 11.96 21.14
CA THR A 3 1.21 11.97 21.58
C THR A 3 0.33 11.11 20.70
N GLN A 4 0.52 11.18 19.37
CA GLN A 4 -0.21 10.36 18.42
C GLN A 4 0.12 8.87 18.56
N LYS A 5 1.40 8.53 18.77
CA LYS A 5 1.81 7.14 19.04
C LYS A 5 1.09 6.58 20.26
N LYS A 6 1.16 7.31 21.39
CA LYS A 6 0.51 6.90 22.65
C LYS A 6 -1.00 6.72 22.47
N TRP A 7 -1.64 7.69 21.80
CA TRP A 7 -3.08 7.60 21.52
C TRP A 7 -3.41 6.36 20.67
N LEU A 8 -2.67 6.12 19.56
CA LEU A 8 -2.91 4.96 18.70
C LEU A 8 -2.73 3.64 19.46
N GLU A 9 -1.65 3.53 20.24
CA GLU A 9 -1.38 2.37 21.10
C GLU A 9 -2.53 2.11 22.08
N GLU A 10 -3.02 3.15 22.76
CA GLU A 10 -4.15 3.04 23.67
C GLU A 10 -5.44 2.61 22.99
N GLN A 11 -5.71 3.10 21.77
CA GLN A 11 -6.89 2.70 21.00
C GLN A 11 -6.78 1.24 20.52
N LEU A 12 -5.65 0.85 19.96
CA LEU A 12 -5.42 -0.51 19.49
C LEU A 12 -5.48 -1.53 20.63
N LYS A 13 -4.86 -1.20 21.77
CA LYS A 13 -4.88 -2.04 22.98
C LYS A 13 -6.28 -2.28 23.53
N LYS A 14 -7.16 -1.28 23.46
CA LYS A 14 -8.56 -1.39 23.92
C LYS A 14 -9.49 -2.07 22.92
N SER A 15 -9.06 -2.19 21.67
CA SER A 15 -9.92 -2.68 20.59
C SER A 15 -10.02 -4.20 20.59
N ASN A 16 -11.25 -4.70 20.75
CA ASN A 16 -11.61 -6.11 20.55
C ASN A 16 -12.21 -6.36 19.15
N ALA A 17 -12.08 -5.38 18.23
CA ALA A 17 -12.62 -5.52 16.88
C ALA A 17 -11.88 -6.61 16.12
N GLN A 18 -12.63 -7.42 15.39
CA GLN A 18 -12.09 -8.45 14.49
C GLN A 18 -11.22 -7.83 13.39
N TRP A 19 -11.63 -6.67 12.89
CA TRP A 19 -10.94 -5.93 11.83
C TRP A 19 -10.40 -4.61 12.36
N LYS A 20 -9.13 -4.35 12.10
CA LYS A 20 -8.46 -3.11 12.49
C LYS A 20 -7.86 -2.44 11.26
N ILE A 21 -8.33 -1.24 10.96
CA ILE A 21 -7.87 -0.43 9.85
C ILE A 21 -7.25 0.85 10.42
N VAL A 22 -6.02 1.13 10.03
CA VAL A 22 -5.31 2.36 10.43
C VAL A 22 -5.18 3.27 9.22
N VAL A 23 -5.49 4.55 9.40
CA VAL A 23 -5.34 5.58 8.36
C VAL A 23 -4.27 6.57 8.78
N LEU A 24 -3.26 6.75 7.93
CA LEU A 24 -2.13 7.65 8.16
C LEU A 24 -1.94 8.56 6.95
N HIS A 25 -1.50 9.81 7.15
CA HIS A 25 -1.15 10.65 6.00
C HIS A 25 0.20 10.23 5.39
N HIS A 26 1.26 10.17 6.19
CA HIS A 26 2.58 9.78 5.70
C HIS A 26 2.73 8.25 5.71
N PRO A 27 3.19 7.63 4.61
CA PRO A 27 3.34 6.19 4.56
C PRO A 27 4.46 5.70 5.48
N LEU A 28 4.24 4.54 6.10
CA LEU A 28 5.27 3.88 6.92
C LEU A 28 6.37 3.31 6.01
N TYR A 29 6.00 2.84 4.83
CA TYR A 29 6.91 2.40 3.79
C TYR A 29 6.78 3.33 2.58
N SER A 30 7.80 4.18 2.41
CA SER A 30 7.82 5.18 1.36
C SER A 30 8.15 4.57 0.01
N ILE A 31 7.46 5.04 -1.03
CA ILE A 31 7.78 4.76 -2.43
C ILE A 31 8.73 5.82 -3.04
N LYS A 32 9.20 6.78 -2.24
CA LYS A 32 10.20 7.78 -2.64
C LYS A 32 11.61 7.44 -2.18
N GLY A 33 11.82 6.23 -1.69
CA GLY A 33 13.10 5.72 -1.18
C GLY A 33 12.98 5.14 0.22
N SER A 34 13.70 4.07 0.47
CA SER A 34 13.57 3.24 1.68
C SER A 34 13.88 3.97 3.00
N MET A 35 14.66 5.04 2.95
CA MET A 35 15.01 5.85 4.13
C MET A 35 14.00 6.97 4.42
N ASN A 36 13.15 7.31 3.45
CA ASN A 36 12.08 8.27 3.69
C ASN A 36 11.09 7.70 4.71
N ASN A 37 10.58 8.56 5.57
CA ASN A 37 9.63 8.19 6.62
C ASN A 37 10.13 7.13 7.62
N LEU A 38 11.45 6.90 7.72
CA LEU A 38 12.03 5.93 8.64
C LEU A 38 11.57 6.18 10.08
N PHE A 39 11.49 7.45 10.50
CA PHE A 39 11.06 7.82 11.82
C PHE A 39 9.59 7.44 12.08
N GLN A 40 8.69 7.69 11.11
CA GLN A 40 7.29 7.28 11.21
C GLN A 40 7.16 5.77 11.28
N ARG A 41 7.92 5.06 10.44
CA ARG A 41 7.93 3.59 10.43
C ARG A 41 8.39 3.03 11.78
N THR A 42 9.51 3.50 12.33
CA THR A 42 10.00 3.02 13.63
C THR A 42 9.07 3.35 14.80
N MET A 43 8.27 4.40 14.67
CA MET A 43 7.32 4.80 15.71
C MET A 43 6.01 4.00 15.67
N PHE A 44 5.47 3.75 14.48
CA PHE A 44 4.09 3.25 14.33
C PHE A 44 4.03 1.80 13.83
N ASN A 45 4.99 1.32 13.04
CA ASN A 45 4.93 -0.03 12.51
C ASN A 45 4.93 -1.12 13.58
N PRO A 46 5.70 -1.01 14.68
CA PRO A 46 5.62 -1.97 15.77
C PRO A 46 4.21 -2.09 16.37
N LEU A 47 3.44 -0.99 16.44
CA LEU A 47 2.05 -1.04 16.91
C LEU A 47 1.13 -1.74 15.91
N VAL A 48 1.35 -1.49 14.60
CA VAL A 48 0.59 -2.16 13.55
C VAL A 48 0.75 -3.68 13.64
N GLU A 49 1.97 -4.16 13.84
CA GLU A 49 2.29 -5.58 13.94
C GLU A 49 1.82 -6.17 15.27
N GLU A 50 2.15 -5.54 16.41
CA GLU A 50 1.84 -6.04 17.76
C GLU A 50 0.34 -6.18 18.01
N TYR A 51 -0.45 -5.22 17.53
CA TYR A 51 -1.90 -5.21 17.76
C TYR A 51 -2.72 -5.80 16.62
N GLY A 52 -2.09 -6.45 15.66
CA GLY A 52 -2.77 -7.17 14.57
C GLY A 52 -3.65 -6.24 13.72
N VAL A 53 -3.09 -5.14 13.25
CA VAL A 53 -3.75 -4.28 12.25
C VAL A 53 -3.81 -5.01 10.91
N ASP A 54 -4.95 -4.99 10.25
CA ASP A 54 -5.18 -5.73 9.01
C ASP A 54 -4.84 -4.92 7.77
N LEU A 55 -5.17 -3.62 7.79
CA LEU A 55 -5.00 -2.73 6.65
C LEU A 55 -4.52 -1.36 7.10
N VAL A 56 -3.50 -0.83 6.41
CA VAL A 56 -2.98 0.52 6.63
C VAL A 56 -3.16 1.34 5.35
N LEU A 57 -4.08 2.31 5.40
CA LEU A 57 -4.34 3.23 4.30
C LEU A 57 -3.50 4.48 4.47
N GLN A 58 -2.74 4.85 3.44
CA GLN A 58 -1.74 5.90 3.49
C GLN A 58 -1.83 6.82 2.27
N GLY A 59 -1.34 8.04 2.41
CA GLY A 59 -1.36 9.07 1.36
C GLY A 59 0.00 9.71 1.15
N HIS A 60 0.02 11.06 0.99
CA HIS A 60 1.18 11.92 0.87
C HIS A 60 2.01 11.71 -0.42
N GLU A 61 2.29 10.50 -0.82
CA GLU A 61 3.09 10.18 -1.99
C GLU A 61 2.17 9.94 -3.18
N HIS A 62 2.34 10.75 -4.23
CA HIS A 62 1.39 10.85 -5.34
C HIS A 62 1.62 9.77 -6.39
N ALA A 63 1.39 8.54 -6.00
CA ALA A 63 1.30 7.34 -6.82
C ALA A 63 0.52 6.27 -6.03
N TYR A 64 0.15 5.20 -6.66
CA TYR A 64 -0.38 4.01 -6.00
C TYR A 64 0.73 3.03 -5.71
N ALA A 65 0.69 2.41 -4.55
CA ALA A 65 1.49 1.22 -4.25
C ALA A 65 0.82 0.36 -3.18
N ARG A 66 0.98 -0.95 -3.32
CA ARG A 66 0.57 -1.94 -2.31
C ARG A 66 1.76 -2.77 -1.88
N MET A 67 1.86 -3.00 -0.59
CA MET A 67 2.81 -3.92 0.03
C MET A 67 2.08 -4.83 0.99
N THR A 68 2.39 -6.11 0.95
CA THR A 68 1.83 -7.14 1.82
C THR A 68 2.89 -7.64 2.79
N ALA A 69 2.52 -7.85 4.03
CA ALA A 69 3.38 -8.57 4.97
C ALA A 69 3.44 -10.07 4.63
N HIS A 70 4.50 -10.71 5.08
CA HIS A 70 4.70 -12.16 4.90
C HIS A 70 4.97 -12.80 6.24
N GLY A 71 4.38 -13.97 6.45
CA GLY A 71 4.64 -14.81 7.60
C GLY A 71 6.01 -15.49 7.56
N GLU A 72 6.34 -16.23 8.60
CA GLU A 72 7.62 -16.94 8.71
C GLU A 72 7.85 -17.95 7.57
N ASN A 73 6.78 -18.53 7.03
CA ASN A 73 6.83 -19.46 5.91
C ASN A 73 6.78 -18.75 4.54
N GLY A 74 6.81 -17.41 4.51
CA GLY A 74 6.74 -16.61 3.29
C GLY A 74 5.32 -16.46 2.71
N GLU A 75 4.27 -16.97 3.37
CA GLU A 75 2.90 -16.76 2.96
C GLU A 75 2.47 -15.31 3.14
N ALA A 76 1.71 -14.78 2.18
CA ALA A 76 1.15 -13.45 2.25
C ALA A 76 0.06 -13.36 3.32
N GLN A 77 0.16 -12.37 4.21
CA GLN A 77 -0.75 -12.16 5.33
C GLN A 77 -0.93 -10.66 5.64
N ALA A 78 -1.83 -10.32 6.55
CA ALA A 78 -1.92 -8.97 7.09
C ALA A 78 -0.65 -8.62 7.91
N PRO A 79 -0.30 -7.32 8.02
CA PRO A 79 -0.99 -6.18 7.45
C PRO A 79 -0.73 -5.96 5.96
N VAL A 80 -1.73 -5.39 5.27
CA VAL A 80 -1.58 -4.83 3.92
C VAL A 80 -1.39 -3.32 4.05
N TYR A 81 -0.40 -2.79 3.37
CA TYR A 81 -0.12 -1.34 3.31
C TYR A 81 -0.44 -0.82 1.92
N THR A 82 -1.20 0.25 1.84
CA THR A 82 -1.46 0.93 0.57
C THR A 82 -1.05 2.38 0.65
N VAL A 83 -0.44 2.87 -0.42
CA VAL A 83 -0.27 4.30 -0.69
C VAL A 83 -1.18 4.66 -1.84
N SER A 84 -1.96 5.73 -1.69
CA SER A 84 -2.88 6.17 -2.72
C SER A 84 -3.06 7.68 -2.69
N HIS A 85 -3.54 8.26 -3.79
CA HIS A 85 -3.78 9.69 -3.89
C HIS A 85 -4.88 10.04 -4.90
N CYS A 86 -5.50 11.19 -4.71
CA CYS A 86 -6.48 11.78 -5.63
C CYS A 86 -6.00 13.11 -6.27
N SER A 87 -4.74 13.49 -6.08
CA SER A 87 -4.15 14.71 -6.62
C SER A 87 -3.79 14.55 -8.11
N PRO A 88 -3.95 15.59 -8.94
CA PRO A 88 -3.45 15.58 -10.33
C PRO A 88 -1.91 15.62 -10.42
N LYS A 89 -1.23 15.94 -9.32
CA LYS A 89 0.23 15.99 -9.27
C LYS A 89 0.78 14.56 -9.12
N ASN A 90 1.74 14.20 -9.97
CA ASN A 90 2.45 12.93 -9.91
C ASN A 90 3.85 13.10 -9.33
N TYR A 91 4.34 12.08 -8.63
CA TYR A 91 5.69 12.05 -8.09
C TYR A 91 6.55 11.02 -8.79
N TYR A 92 7.85 11.32 -8.87
CA TYR A 92 8.87 10.32 -9.20
C TYR A 92 9.03 9.38 -8.02
N ILE A 93 8.89 8.09 -8.28
CA ILE A 93 8.96 7.04 -7.25
C ILE A 93 10.15 6.12 -7.46
N GLU A 94 10.47 5.37 -6.43
CA GLU A 94 11.39 4.24 -6.49
C GLU A 94 10.58 2.93 -6.51
N PHE A 95 10.98 2.01 -7.37
CA PHE A 95 10.33 0.71 -7.48
C PHE A 95 11.00 -0.30 -6.55
N ASP A 96 10.74 -0.16 -5.25
CA ASP A 96 11.28 -1.05 -4.22
C ASP A 96 10.64 -2.44 -4.30
N LYS A 97 11.47 -3.48 -4.22
CA LYS A 97 11.04 -4.88 -4.34
C LYS A 97 10.09 -5.37 -3.25
N ARG A 98 9.94 -4.61 -2.16
CA ARG A 98 8.99 -4.93 -1.07
C ARG A 98 7.54 -4.73 -1.47
N PHE A 99 7.28 -3.93 -2.49
CA PHE A 99 5.93 -3.66 -2.96
C PHE A 99 5.50 -4.68 -4.01
N ASP A 100 4.26 -5.10 -3.90
CA ASP A 100 3.63 -6.08 -4.80
C ASP A 100 3.17 -5.41 -6.09
N LYS A 101 2.67 -4.17 -6.00
CA LYS A 101 2.06 -3.44 -7.11
C LYS A 101 2.33 -1.95 -7.03
N PHE A 102 2.52 -1.33 -8.19
CA PHE A 102 2.65 0.12 -8.37
C PHE A 102 1.66 0.64 -9.40
N GLY A 103 1.29 1.92 -9.26
CA GLY A 103 0.53 2.67 -10.26
C GLY A 103 0.97 4.13 -10.27
N THR A 104 1.30 4.64 -11.46
CA THR A 104 1.71 6.02 -11.66
C THR A 104 0.87 6.67 -12.75
N GLY A 105 0.80 8.00 -12.75
CA GLY A 105 0.12 8.76 -13.81
C GLY A 105 -1.39 8.85 -13.70
N SER A 106 -2.02 8.20 -12.73
CA SER A 106 -3.45 8.30 -12.45
C SER A 106 -3.75 8.59 -10.98
N ARG A 107 -5.01 8.67 -10.64
CA ARG A 107 -5.54 8.90 -9.30
C ARG A 107 -6.32 7.66 -8.88
N TYR A 108 -6.23 7.29 -7.60
CA TYR A 108 -6.80 6.04 -7.14
C TYR A 108 -7.60 6.26 -5.87
N TYR A 109 -8.71 5.56 -5.74
CA TYR A 109 -9.49 5.46 -4.51
C TYR A 109 -9.71 3.99 -4.14
N GLN A 110 -9.93 3.73 -2.85
CA GLN A 110 -10.16 2.39 -2.33
C GLN A 110 -11.59 2.23 -1.83
N GLN A 111 -12.20 1.11 -2.16
CA GLN A 111 -13.43 0.64 -1.56
C GLN A 111 -13.10 -0.53 -0.63
N ILE A 112 -13.44 -0.37 0.64
CA ILE A 112 -13.24 -1.41 1.65
C ILE A 112 -14.61 -2.00 1.99
N ARG A 113 -14.68 -3.32 1.95
CA ARG A 113 -15.86 -4.08 2.39
C ARG A 113 -15.44 -5.10 3.43
N VAL A 114 -16.27 -5.26 4.45
CA VAL A 114 -16.11 -6.29 5.47
C VAL A 114 -17.35 -7.17 5.46
N HIS A 115 -17.16 -8.46 5.29
CA HIS A 115 -18.24 -9.45 5.35
C HIS A 115 -17.74 -10.70 6.08
N GLY A 116 -18.19 -10.88 7.32
CA GLY A 116 -17.72 -11.97 8.17
C GLY A 116 -16.20 -11.99 8.31
N ASP A 117 -15.60 -13.10 7.95
CA ASP A 117 -14.16 -13.34 8.07
C ASP A 117 -13.32 -12.80 6.88
N THR A 118 -13.93 -12.00 6.03
CA THR A 118 -13.26 -11.43 4.85
C THR A 118 -13.31 -9.90 4.86
N LEU A 119 -12.14 -9.27 4.74
CA LEU A 119 -11.98 -7.86 4.42
C LEU A 119 -11.49 -7.76 2.98
N THR A 120 -12.30 -7.15 2.13
CA THR A 120 -11.99 -6.89 0.72
C THR A 120 -11.51 -5.45 0.56
N MET A 121 -10.37 -5.26 -0.09
CA MET A 121 -9.92 -3.96 -0.57
C MET A 121 -9.89 -3.99 -2.10
N ASN A 122 -10.65 -3.13 -2.74
CA ASN A 122 -10.58 -2.85 -4.17
C ASN A 122 -10.06 -1.44 -4.37
N ALA A 123 -9.04 -1.27 -5.21
CA ALA A 123 -8.57 0.03 -5.66
C ALA A 123 -9.03 0.27 -7.09
N TYR A 124 -9.54 1.45 -7.35
CA TYR A 124 -10.04 1.87 -8.65
C TYR A 124 -9.28 3.07 -9.17
N ASP A 125 -9.08 3.11 -10.48
CA ASP A 125 -8.68 4.34 -11.17
C ASP A 125 -9.84 5.35 -11.08
N ALA A 126 -9.59 6.52 -10.49
CA ALA A 126 -10.63 7.53 -10.28
C ALA A 126 -11.04 8.27 -11.56
N THR A 127 -10.32 8.07 -12.67
CA THR A 127 -10.62 8.70 -13.95
C THR A 127 -11.56 7.83 -14.81
N THR A 128 -11.30 6.51 -14.82
CA THR A 128 -12.04 5.55 -15.65
C THR A 128 -13.03 4.72 -14.85
N ASN A 129 -12.86 4.68 -13.52
CA ASN A 129 -13.57 3.79 -12.61
C ASN A 129 -13.29 2.30 -12.84
N ASP A 130 -12.19 1.98 -13.52
CA ASP A 130 -11.75 0.61 -13.71
C ASP A 130 -11.09 0.07 -12.44
N LEU A 131 -11.31 -1.22 -12.18
CA LEU A 131 -10.61 -1.92 -11.09
C LEU A 131 -9.12 -1.99 -11.41
N TYR A 132 -8.31 -1.46 -10.50
CA TYR A 132 -6.86 -1.39 -10.66
C TYR A 132 -6.11 -2.40 -9.80
N ASP A 133 -6.57 -2.63 -8.57
CA ASP A 133 -6.00 -3.61 -7.66
C ASP A 133 -7.07 -4.18 -6.75
N ALA A 134 -6.89 -5.42 -6.30
CA ALA A 134 -7.86 -6.06 -5.44
C ALA A 134 -7.20 -7.14 -4.58
N VAL A 135 -7.47 -7.11 -3.27
CA VAL A 135 -7.05 -8.14 -2.34
C VAL A 135 -8.15 -8.47 -1.35
N ASP A 136 -8.22 -9.72 -0.97
CA ASP A 136 -9.00 -10.19 0.17
C ASP A 136 -8.08 -10.62 1.30
N ILE A 137 -8.32 -10.08 2.49
CA ILE A 137 -7.71 -10.54 3.73
C ILE A 137 -8.74 -11.44 4.40
N ILE A 138 -8.40 -12.71 4.61
CA ILE A 138 -9.32 -13.72 5.14
C ILE A 138 -8.77 -14.23 6.46
N LYS A 139 -9.55 -14.13 7.52
CA LYS A 139 -9.20 -14.62 8.86
C LYS A 139 -9.79 -16.00 9.11
N ASP A 140 -9.01 -16.86 9.71
CA ASP A 140 -9.50 -18.10 10.26
C ASP A 140 -10.09 -17.91 11.69
N LYS A 141 -10.58 -18.98 12.28
CA LYS A 141 -11.16 -18.97 13.64
C LYS A 141 -10.17 -18.60 14.74
N THR A 142 -8.87 -18.67 14.46
CA THR A 142 -7.79 -18.26 15.39
C THR A 142 -7.41 -16.79 15.24
N GLY A 143 -7.95 -16.11 14.22
CA GLY A 143 -7.60 -14.75 13.86
C GLY A 143 -6.36 -14.65 12.97
N LYS A 144 -5.75 -15.77 12.57
CA LYS A 144 -4.66 -15.78 11.60
C LYS A 144 -5.21 -15.39 10.22
N SER A 145 -4.53 -14.47 9.54
CA SER A 145 -4.93 -14.02 8.22
C SER A 145 -4.15 -14.72 7.11
N ARG A 146 -4.78 -14.84 5.95
CA ARG A 146 -4.17 -15.14 4.66
C ARG A 146 -4.65 -14.13 3.63
N LEU A 147 -3.91 -13.95 2.55
CA LEU A 147 -4.27 -13.07 1.45
C LEU A 147 -4.66 -13.86 0.22
N GLU A 148 -5.67 -13.33 -0.48
CA GLU A 148 -5.97 -13.67 -1.87
C GLU A 148 -5.77 -12.41 -2.73
N ASP A 149 -4.74 -12.44 -3.59
CA ASP A 149 -4.42 -11.35 -4.52
C ASP A 149 -5.24 -11.52 -5.81
N ARG A 150 -6.41 -10.86 -5.85
CA ARG A 150 -7.30 -10.85 -7.03
C ARG A 150 -6.87 -9.82 -8.07
N GLY A 151 -5.98 -8.90 -7.70
CA GLY A 151 -5.42 -7.88 -8.58
C GLY A 151 -4.15 -8.29 -9.31
N LYS A 152 -3.66 -9.51 -9.07
CA LYS A 152 -2.37 -9.99 -9.58
C LYS A 152 -2.26 -9.92 -11.11
N GLU A 153 -3.34 -10.27 -11.81
CA GLU A 153 -3.38 -10.31 -13.27
C GLU A 153 -3.75 -8.94 -13.91
N ILE A 154 -4.11 -7.95 -13.10
CA ILE A 154 -4.40 -6.60 -13.60
C ILE A 154 -3.07 -5.89 -13.87
N PRO A 155 -2.81 -5.41 -15.10
CA PRO A 155 -1.55 -4.77 -15.46
C PRO A 155 -1.25 -3.52 -14.63
N GLU A 156 0.02 -3.29 -14.33
CA GLU A 156 0.46 -2.05 -13.69
C GLU A 156 0.44 -0.89 -14.69
N ALA A 157 -0.23 0.21 -14.33
CA ALA A 157 -0.20 1.46 -15.09
C ALA A 157 1.03 2.27 -14.66
N LEU A 158 2.10 2.18 -15.42
CA LEU A 158 3.37 2.88 -15.16
C LEU A 158 3.54 4.05 -16.13
N ILE A 159 2.62 5.01 -16.03
CA ILE A 159 2.56 6.18 -16.90
C ILE A 159 3.13 7.37 -16.13
N PHE A 160 3.94 8.17 -16.81
CA PHE A 160 4.39 9.45 -16.29
C PHE A 160 4.09 10.56 -17.28
N HIS A 161 3.18 11.44 -16.90
CA HIS A 161 2.86 12.63 -17.66
C HIS A 161 3.82 13.74 -17.28
N SER A 162 4.73 14.07 -18.13
CA SER A 162 5.72 15.09 -17.90
C SER A 162 5.70 16.20 -18.96
N ASN A 163 6.31 17.30 -18.58
CA ASN A 163 6.52 18.46 -19.48
C ASN A 163 7.89 18.42 -20.21
N GLY A 164 8.57 17.27 -20.17
CA GLY A 164 9.90 17.08 -20.73
C GLY A 164 11.04 17.50 -19.80
N GLY A 165 12.15 16.78 -19.83
CA GLY A 165 13.37 17.13 -19.13
C GLY A 165 14.17 15.94 -18.57
N LYS A 166 15.41 16.22 -18.13
CA LYS A 166 16.37 15.19 -17.62
C LYS A 166 15.80 14.31 -16.49
N LYS A 167 14.93 14.85 -15.63
CA LYS A 167 14.31 14.09 -14.54
C LYS A 167 13.33 13.04 -15.06
N GLU A 168 12.65 13.34 -16.15
CA GLU A 168 11.71 12.45 -16.81
C GLU A 168 12.42 11.29 -17.48
N GLU A 169 13.45 11.57 -18.26
CA GLU A 169 14.27 10.50 -18.86
C GLU A 169 14.83 9.55 -17.80
N ALA A 170 15.27 10.11 -16.66
CA ALA A 170 15.75 9.30 -15.54
C ALA A 170 14.62 8.43 -14.91
N PHE A 171 13.40 8.97 -14.85
CA PHE A 171 12.26 8.20 -14.32
C PHE A 171 11.79 7.14 -15.32
N GLN A 172 11.76 7.45 -16.62
CA GLN A 172 11.46 6.47 -17.65
C GLN A 172 12.45 5.29 -17.60
N LYS A 173 13.75 5.57 -17.46
CA LYS A 173 14.76 4.50 -17.28
C LYS A 173 14.52 3.65 -16.03
N ARG A 174 13.96 4.22 -14.94
CA ARG A 174 13.57 3.44 -13.76
C ARG A 174 12.37 2.54 -14.04
N ILE A 175 11.37 3.03 -14.77
CA ILE A 175 10.22 2.24 -15.22
C ILE A 175 10.69 1.08 -16.08
N ASP A 176 11.54 1.34 -17.06
CA ASP A 176 12.06 0.31 -17.98
C ASP A 176 12.83 -0.79 -17.21
N LYS A 177 13.71 -0.38 -16.29
CA LYS A 177 14.45 -1.30 -15.42
C LYS A 177 13.52 -2.12 -14.51
N TYR A 178 12.47 -1.50 -14.00
CA TYR A 178 11.48 -2.19 -13.19
C TYR A 178 10.70 -3.22 -14.01
N LYS A 179 10.20 -2.82 -15.19
CA LYS A 179 9.50 -3.72 -16.13
C LYS A 179 10.38 -4.91 -16.51
N GLN A 180 11.64 -4.66 -16.87
CA GLN A 180 12.60 -5.74 -17.19
C GLN A 180 12.77 -6.72 -16.01
N ARG A 181 12.89 -6.21 -14.78
CA ARG A 181 13.04 -7.04 -13.57
C ARG A 181 11.79 -7.88 -13.29
N LYS A 182 10.60 -7.37 -13.60
CA LYS A 182 9.31 -8.05 -13.41
C LYS A 182 8.92 -8.95 -14.59
N GLY A 183 9.64 -8.90 -15.72
CA GLY A 183 9.25 -9.60 -16.95
C GLY A 183 7.98 -9.03 -17.59
N ILE A 184 7.69 -7.74 -17.40
CA ILE A 184 6.54 -7.02 -17.95
C ILE A 184 6.99 -6.33 -19.25
N GLN A 185 6.17 -6.44 -20.33
CA GLN A 185 6.38 -5.72 -21.59
C GLN A 185 5.83 -4.29 -21.54
#